data_bf33a52a509884c4b2b1f55fa554918f
#
_entry.id   bf33a52a509884c4b2b1f55fa554918f
#
_cell.length_a   1.000
_cell.length_b   1.000
_cell.length_c   1.000
_cell.angle_alpha   90.00
_cell.angle_beta   90.00
_cell.angle_gamma   90.00
#
_symmetry.space_group_name_H-M   'P 1'
#
loop_
_entity.id
_entity.type
_entity.pdbx_description
1 polymer ?
#
loop_
_entity_poly.entity_id
_entity_poly.type
_entity_poly.pdbx_seq_one_letter_code
_entity_poly.pdbx_strand_id
1 'polypeptide(L)'
;INASTGYLPELVIKNNKTIPEYGGGLCQIGTTIFRSALASGLPITARQNHSYRVSYYEPAGTDAAVYDPWPDVRFINDTPKAILIQSRIEGNDIYFDFWGTKDGRSVTTTTPVIYNIVKPPATKIVESDELSPGEKKCTEQAHNGADTYFDYTVIYPEGATSTPLEKTRRFS
;
A
#
# COMPACT_ATOMS: atom_id res chain seq x y z
N ILE A 1 -1.12 11.82 14.10
CA ILE A 1 -0.71 10.46 14.53
C ILE A 1 0.28 10.60 15.68
N ASN A 2 -0.18 10.42 16.94
CA ASN A 2 0.65 10.59 18.14
C ASN A 2 -0.01 9.91 19.36
N ALA A 3 0.67 9.90 20.50
CA ALA A 3 0.17 9.29 21.74
C ALA A 3 -1.17 9.87 22.23
N SER A 4 -1.38 11.19 22.06
CA SER A 4 -2.61 11.84 22.55
C SER A 4 -3.87 11.45 21.76
N THR A 5 -3.69 10.90 20.57
CA THR A 5 -4.75 10.38 19.71
C THR A 5 -4.88 8.87 19.76
N GLY A 6 -4.23 8.22 20.73
CA GLY A 6 -4.35 6.79 21.03
C GLY A 6 -3.45 5.86 20.21
N TYR A 7 -2.54 6.40 19.41
CA TYR A 7 -1.57 5.57 18.68
C TYR A 7 -0.44 5.09 19.60
N LEU A 8 0.01 3.88 19.35
CA LEU A 8 1.17 3.28 20.01
C LEU A 8 2.40 3.36 19.11
N PRO A 9 3.62 3.42 19.69
CA PRO A 9 4.85 3.30 18.91
C PRO A 9 5.03 1.87 18.43
N GLU A 10 5.29 1.72 17.14
CA GLU A 10 5.56 0.45 16.47
C GLU A 10 6.58 0.66 15.34
N LEU A 11 7.09 -0.43 14.78
CA LEU A 11 8.08 -0.35 13.71
C LEU A 11 7.46 0.24 12.44
N VAL A 12 8.07 1.31 11.94
CA VAL A 12 7.71 1.95 10.66
C VAL A 12 8.93 1.99 9.73
N ILE A 13 8.68 2.03 8.43
CA ILE A 13 9.71 2.22 7.40
C ILE A 13 9.82 3.72 7.10
N LYS A 14 10.97 4.32 7.47
CA LYS A 14 11.25 5.73 7.23
C LYS A 14 12.68 5.92 6.77
N ASN A 15 12.88 6.65 5.66
CA ASN A 15 14.20 6.90 5.07
C ASN A 15 15.02 5.61 4.86
N ASN A 16 14.38 4.56 4.35
CA ASN A 16 14.95 3.23 4.13
C ASN A 16 15.49 2.55 5.40
N LYS A 17 14.92 2.88 6.56
CA LYS A 17 15.24 2.25 7.85
C LYS A 17 13.96 1.86 8.57
N THR A 18 14.06 0.82 9.37
CA THR A 18 12.99 0.41 10.27
C THR A 18 13.24 1.02 11.65
N ILE A 19 12.36 1.92 12.08
CA ILE A 19 12.47 2.64 13.35
C ILE A 19 11.15 2.60 14.12
N PRO A 20 11.17 2.64 15.48
CA PRO A 20 9.95 2.81 16.26
C PRO A 20 9.39 4.24 16.06
N GLU A 21 8.13 4.34 15.67
CA GLU A 21 7.41 5.61 15.54
C GLU A 21 5.91 5.39 15.77
N TYR A 22 5.17 6.44 16.14
CA TYR A 22 3.71 6.34 16.27
C TYR A 22 3.05 6.09 14.93
N GLY A 23 2.03 5.22 14.92
CA GLY A 23 1.27 4.89 13.71
C GLY A 23 1.78 3.66 12.95
N GLY A 24 2.58 2.81 13.58
CA GLY A 24 2.86 1.46 13.07
C GLY A 24 1.57 0.71 12.79
N GLY A 25 1.53 -0.05 11.67
CA GLY A 25 0.33 -0.74 11.19
C GLY A 25 -0.57 0.11 10.27
N LEU A 26 -0.46 1.44 10.25
CA LEU A 26 -1.29 2.27 9.38
C LEU A 26 -1.07 1.98 7.89
N CYS A 27 0.15 1.71 7.46
CA CYS A 27 0.43 1.33 6.08
C CYS A 27 -0.22 -0.01 5.70
N GLN A 28 -0.34 -0.95 6.65
CA GLN A 28 -1.04 -2.21 6.42
C GLN A 28 -2.54 -1.99 6.25
N ILE A 29 -3.15 -1.12 7.06
CA ILE A 29 -4.53 -0.68 6.91
C ILE A 29 -4.71 0.02 5.56
N GLY A 30 -3.85 0.99 5.23
CA GLY A 30 -3.88 1.72 3.96
C GLY A 30 -3.77 0.80 2.75
N THR A 31 -2.86 -0.18 2.79
CA THR A 31 -2.71 -1.20 1.75
C THR A 31 -3.97 -2.05 1.59
N THR A 32 -4.57 -2.49 2.70
CA THR A 32 -5.79 -3.31 2.67
C THR A 32 -6.96 -2.52 2.09
N ILE A 33 -7.17 -1.27 2.52
CA ILE A 33 -8.21 -0.37 1.97
C ILE A 33 -7.96 -0.09 0.49
N PHE A 34 -6.73 0.19 0.09
CA PHE A 34 -6.36 0.41 -1.31
C PHE A 34 -6.73 -0.79 -2.18
N ARG A 35 -6.37 -2.00 -1.75
CA ARG A 35 -6.71 -3.25 -2.47
C ARG A 35 -8.22 -3.50 -2.51
N SER A 36 -8.93 -3.21 -1.44
CA SER A 36 -10.40 -3.31 -1.41
C SER A 36 -11.06 -2.32 -2.35
N ALA A 37 -10.57 -1.07 -2.42
CA ALA A 37 -11.05 -0.06 -3.35
C ALA A 37 -10.79 -0.46 -4.81
N LEU A 38 -9.59 -1.01 -5.12
CA LEU A 38 -9.30 -1.57 -6.44
C LEU A 38 -10.27 -2.72 -6.78
N ALA A 39 -10.41 -3.71 -5.89
CA ALA A 39 -11.30 -4.84 -6.11
C ALA A 39 -12.77 -4.43 -6.30
N SER A 40 -13.16 -3.29 -5.74
CA SER A 40 -14.49 -2.71 -5.88
C SER A 40 -14.68 -1.84 -7.14
N GLY A 41 -13.64 -1.65 -7.93
CA GLY A 41 -13.71 -0.82 -9.15
C GLY A 41 -13.78 0.67 -8.87
N LEU A 42 -13.32 1.13 -7.71
CA LEU A 42 -13.36 2.55 -7.36
C LEU A 42 -12.15 3.30 -7.92
N PRO A 43 -12.33 4.51 -8.47
CA PRO A 43 -11.23 5.33 -8.97
C PRO A 43 -10.29 5.74 -7.85
N ILE A 44 -9.04 5.31 -7.92
CA ILE A 44 -7.98 5.73 -6.98
C ILE A 44 -7.45 7.09 -7.39
N THR A 45 -7.49 8.09 -6.51
CA THR A 45 -7.03 9.46 -6.79
C THR A 45 -5.67 9.76 -6.19
N ALA A 46 -5.31 9.10 -5.09
CA ALA A 46 -3.99 9.22 -4.47
C ALA A 46 -3.55 7.87 -3.91
N ARG A 47 -2.28 7.54 -4.17
CA ARG A 47 -1.59 6.37 -3.61
C ARG A 47 -0.11 6.50 -3.88
N GLN A 48 0.70 6.08 -2.95
CA GLN A 48 2.14 5.90 -3.09
C GLN A 48 2.54 4.54 -2.52
N ASN A 49 3.36 3.79 -3.24
CA ASN A 49 3.97 2.57 -2.70
C ASN A 49 5.09 2.91 -1.71
N HIS A 50 5.50 1.93 -0.90
CA HIS A 50 6.68 2.09 -0.06
C HIS A 50 7.95 2.19 -0.92
N SER A 51 8.91 2.95 -0.43
CA SER A 51 10.26 3.02 -1.03
C SER A 51 11.07 1.73 -0.81
N TYR A 52 10.59 0.85 0.06
CA TYR A 52 11.22 -0.40 0.45
C TYR A 52 10.25 -1.56 0.27
N ARG A 53 10.67 -2.60 -0.48
CA ARG A 53 9.86 -3.79 -0.70
C ARG A 53 9.90 -4.71 0.52
N VAL A 54 8.74 -5.04 1.06
CA VAL A 54 8.59 -6.00 2.16
C VAL A 54 7.69 -7.16 1.74
N SER A 55 8.04 -8.37 2.16
CA SER A 55 7.39 -9.59 1.71
C SER A 55 5.90 -9.68 2.06
N TYR A 56 5.48 -9.10 3.16
CA TYR A 56 4.07 -9.13 3.57
C TYR A 56 3.16 -8.20 2.76
N TYR A 57 3.73 -7.35 1.88
CA TYR A 57 2.97 -6.54 0.92
C TYR A 57 2.94 -7.13 -0.50
N GLU A 58 3.42 -8.34 -0.69
CA GLU A 58 3.32 -8.99 -2.00
C GLU A 58 1.85 -9.09 -2.49
N PRO A 59 1.59 -9.00 -3.80
CA PRO A 59 2.56 -8.82 -4.89
C PRO A 59 3.18 -7.41 -4.90
N ALA A 60 4.44 -7.33 -5.37
CA ALA A 60 5.22 -6.09 -5.42
C ALA A 60 4.46 -4.95 -6.12
N GLY A 61 4.52 -3.74 -5.56
CA GLY A 61 3.87 -2.56 -6.13
C GLY A 61 2.36 -2.48 -5.89
N THR A 62 1.75 -3.41 -5.14
CA THR A 62 0.32 -3.37 -4.80
C THR A 62 0.05 -2.89 -3.36
N ASP A 63 1.03 -2.29 -2.73
CA ASP A 63 0.98 -1.71 -1.40
C ASP A 63 0.64 -0.22 -1.45
N ALA A 64 0.33 0.36 -0.29
CA ALA A 64 0.10 1.78 -0.13
C ALA A 64 0.69 2.26 1.19
N ALA A 65 1.59 3.23 1.10
CA ALA A 65 2.16 3.93 2.25
C ALA A 65 1.18 5.01 2.74
N VAL A 66 1.09 5.15 4.05
CA VAL A 66 0.30 6.20 4.71
C VAL A 66 1.17 6.87 5.77
N TYR A 67 1.29 8.19 5.70
CA TYR A 67 2.01 9.00 6.67
C TYR A 67 1.41 10.40 6.76
N ASP A 68 1.40 11.01 7.93
CA ASP A 68 0.85 12.36 8.14
C ASP A 68 1.89 13.44 7.82
N PRO A 69 1.61 14.43 6.96
CA PRO A 69 0.38 14.64 6.18
C PRO A 69 0.33 13.89 4.84
N TRP A 70 1.39 13.27 4.41
CA TRP A 70 1.55 12.59 3.14
C TRP A 70 2.65 11.50 3.22
N PRO A 71 2.52 10.36 2.52
CA PRO A 71 1.49 9.96 1.55
C PRO A 71 0.16 9.52 2.18
N ASP A 72 -0.90 9.47 1.33
CA ASP A 72 -2.26 9.12 1.70
C ASP A 72 -2.91 8.22 0.64
N VAL A 73 -3.96 7.49 1.02
CA VAL A 73 -4.79 6.67 0.13
C VAL A 73 -6.12 7.38 -0.07
N ARG A 74 -6.42 7.72 -1.32
CA ARG A 74 -7.67 8.39 -1.67
C ARG A 74 -8.33 7.72 -2.86
N PHE A 75 -9.63 7.58 -2.79
CA PHE A 75 -10.47 7.05 -3.87
C PHE A 75 -11.80 7.79 -3.92
N ILE A 76 -12.50 7.68 -5.04
CA ILE A 76 -13.81 8.29 -5.25
C ILE A 76 -14.87 7.20 -5.23
N ASN A 77 -15.95 7.42 -4.52
CA ASN A 77 -17.16 6.64 -4.70
C ASN A 77 -17.92 7.20 -5.92
N ASP A 78 -17.75 6.57 -7.06
CA ASP A 78 -18.47 6.85 -8.30
C ASP A 78 -19.64 5.88 -8.54
N THR A 79 -20.03 5.12 -7.52
CA THR A 79 -21.21 4.26 -7.57
C THR A 79 -22.49 5.09 -7.37
N PRO A 80 -23.67 4.58 -7.79
CA PRO A 80 -24.93 5.33 -7.69
C PRO A 80 -25.39 5.62 -6.26
N LYS A 81 -24.85 4.94 -5.25
CA LYS A 81 -25.27 5.03 -3.85
C LYS A 81 -24.06 5.10 -2.91
N ALA A 82 -24.31 5.34 -1.63
CA ALA A 82 -23.28 5.31 -0.60
C ALA A 82 -22.64 3.93 -0.48
N ILE A 83 -21.37 3.91 -0.09
CA ILE A 83 -20.64 2.70 0.29
C ILE A 83 -20.42 2.72 1.80
N LEU A 84 -20.78 1.64 2.48
CA LEU A 84 -20.39 1.39 3.86
C LEU A 84 -19.06 0.66 3.87
N ILE A 85 -18.08 1.21 4.57
CA ILE A 85 -16.80 0.55 4.84
C ILE A 85 -16.85 0.04 6.27
N GLN A 86 -16.79 -1.27 6.42
CA GLN A 86 -16.85 -1.93 7.72
C GLN A 86 -15.53 -2.65 7.97
N SER A 87 -14.91 -2.38 9.12
CA SER A 87 -13.77 -3.14 9.59
C SER A 87 -14.17 -4.20 10.59
N ARG A 88 -13.50 -5.34 10.58
CA ARG A 88 -13.64 -6.42 11.58
C ARG A 88 -12.28 -7.05 11.83
N ILE A 89 -12.08 -7.54 13.05
CA ILE A 89 -10.86 -8.25 13.46
C ILE A 89 -11.27 -9.66 13.85
N GLU A 90 -10.56 -10.64 13.28
CA GLU A 90 -10.75 -12.07 13.59
C GLU A 90 -9.37 -12.68 13.88
N GLY A 91 -9.09 -12.98 15.14
CA GLY A 91 -7.75 -13.42 15.57
C GLY A 91 -6.72 -12.34 15.32
N ASN A 92 -5.74 -12.62 14.44
CA ASN A 92 -4.67 -11.69 14.06
C ASN A 92 -4.92 -10.99 12.70
N ASP A 93 -6.08 -11.22 12.10
CA ASP A 93 -6.42 -10.70 10.79
C ASP A 93 -7.37 -9.52 10.91
N ILE A 94 -7.16 -8.50 10.07
CA ILE A 94 -8.07 -7.37 9.89
C ILE A 94 -8.67 -7.41 8.50
N TYR A 95 -9.98 -7.20 8.43
CA TYR A 95 -10.76 -7.18 7.19
C TYR A 95 -11.40 -5.83 6.99
N PHE A 96 -11.53 -5.41 5.73
CA PHE A 96 -12.31 -4.24 5.32
C PHE A 96 -13.30 -4.66 4.25
N ASP A 97 -14.57 -4.70 4.63
CA ASP A 97 -15.68 -5.04 3.75
C ASP A 97 -16.29 -3.76 3.18
N PHE A 98 -16.43 -3.69 1.86
CA PHE A 98 -17.08 -2.59 1.16
C PHE A 98 -18.47 -3.02 0.73
N TRP A 99 -19.50 -2.48 1.37
CA TRP A 99 -20.89 -2.78 1.10
C TRP A 99 -21.52 -1.64 0.30
N GLY A 100 -22.12 -1.97 -0.84
CA GLY A 100 -22.74 -0.99 -1.71
C GLY A 100 -23.74 -1.62 -2.68
N THR A 101 -24.39 -0.77 -3.45
CA THR A 101 -25.29 -1.22 -4.52
C THR A 101 -24.46 -1.70 -5.72
N LYS A 102 -24.69 -2.94 -6.15
CA LYS A 102 -24.12 -3.46 -7.39
C LYS A 102 -24.59 -2.63 -8.59
N ASP A 103 -23.65 -2.08 -9.34
CA ASP A 103 -23.91 -1.36 -10.59
C ASP A 103 -23.53 -2.15 -11.84
N GLY A 104 -23.04 -3.39 -11.66
CA GLY A 104 -22.68 -4.29 -12.76
C GLY A 104 -21.26 -4.08 -13.32
N ARG A 105 -20.44 -3.18 -12.71
CA ARG A 105 -19.04 -3.04 -13.12
C ARG A 105 -18.26 -4.33 -12.90
N SER A 106 -17.26 -4.56 -13.74
CA SER A 106 -16.28 -5.63 -13.57
C SER A 106 -14.86 -5.05 -13.51
N VAL A 107 -13.98 -5.74 -12.78
CA VAL A 107 -12.63 -5.28 -12.50
C VAL A 107 -11.63 -6.35 -12.85
N THR A 108 -10.54 -5.97 -13.47
CA THR A 108 -9.39 -6.82 -13.72
C THR A 108 -8.10 -6.09 -13.34
N THR A 109 -7.14 -6.83 -12.82
CA THR A 109 -5.78 -6.36 -12.57
C THR A 109 -4.80 -7.33 -13.20
N THR A 110 -3.74 -6.82 -13.82
CA THR A 110 -2.66 -7.67 -14.30
C THR A 110 -1.76 -8.09 -13.16
N THR A 111 -1.03 -9.19 -13.33
CA THR A 111 0.07 -9.52 -12.42
C THR A 111 1.13 -8.42 -12.50
N PRO A 112 1.63 -7.92 -11.36
CA PRO A 112 2.68 -6.93 -11.37
C PRO A 112 3.95 -7.40 -12.07
N VAL A 113 4.51 -6.52 -12.90
CA VAL A 113 5.78 -6.73 -13.60
C VAL A 113 6.88 -6.01 -12.83
N ILE A 114 7.97 -6.70 -12.54
CA ILE A 114 9.15 -6.16 -11.87
C ILE A 114 10.24 -5.95 -12.93
N TYR A 115 10.81 -4.75 -12.98
CA TYR A 115 11.83 -4.40 -13.98
C TYR A 115 12.85 -3.41 -13.40
N ASN A 116 13.85 -3.00 -14.17
CA ASN A 116 14.92 -2.08 -13.74
C ASN A 116 15.56 -2.51 -12.41
N ILE A 117 15.91 -3.79 -12.29
CA ILE A 117 16.52 -4.31 -11.06
C ILE A 117 17.91 -3.74 -10.90
N VAL A 118 18.14 -3.02 -9.80
CA VAL A 118 19.42 -2.38 -9.46
C VAL A 118 19.99 -3.05 -8.21
N LYS A 119 21.27 -3.40 -8.28
CA LYS A 119 21.97 -3.97 -7.10
C LYS A 119 22.11 -2.91 -6.00
N PRO A 120 22.04 -3.32 -4.73
CA PRO A 120 22.24 -2.40 -3.62
C PRO A 120 23.66 -1.84 -3.63
N PRO A 121 23.88 -0.65 -3.05
CA PRO A 121 25.22 -0.11 -2.85
C PRO A 121 26.03 -1.01 -1.90
N ALA A 122 27.34 -0.76 -1.82
CA ALA A 122 28.20 -1.44 -0.87
C ALA A 122 27.73 -1.21 0.57
N THR A 123 27.99 -2.20 1.44
CA THR A 123 27.65 -2.11 2.87
C THR A 123 28.27 -0.86 3.50
N LYS A 124 27.43 -0.04 4.12
CA LYS A 124 27.86 1.13 4.89
C LYS A 124 28.12 0.70 6.34
N ILE A 125 29.34 0.94 6.81
CA ILE A 125 29.69 0.76 8.22
C ILE A 125 29.49 2.11 8.92
N VAL A 126 28.82 2.10 10.05
CA VAL A 126 28.57 3.27 10.89
C VAL A 126 29.14 2.94 12.29
N GLU A 127 29.97 3.83 12.83
CA GLU A 127 30.47 3.68 14.19
C GLU A 127 29.32 3.92 15.18
N SER A 128 29.35 3.17 16.28
CA SER A 128 28.33 3.23 17.33
C SER A 128 28.99 3.06 18.69
N ASP A 129 28.62 3.91 19.62
CA ASP A 129 29.06 3.83 21.03
C ASP A 129 28.23 2.78 21.82
N GLU A 130 27.20 2.19 21.22
CA GLU A 130 26.34 1.18 21.87
C GLU A 130 26.91 -0.25 21.79
N LEU A 131 27.96 -0.46 21.01
CA LEU A 131 28.57 -1.78 20.79
C LEU A 131 29.97 -1.83 21.42
N SER A 132 30.37 -3.02 21.89
CA SER A 132 31.73 -3.25 22.40
C SER A 132 32.78 -3.05 21.28
N PRO A 133 34.01 -2.64 21.59
CA PRO A 133 35.07 -2.50 20.58
C PRO A 133 35.25 -3.76 19.75
N GLY A 134 35.15 -3.62 18.43
CA GLY A 134 35.28 -4.74 17.47
C GLY A 134 33.97 -5.51 17.21
N GLU A 135 32.92 -5.26 17.96
CA GLU A 135 31.60 -5.85 17.72
C GLU A 135 30.95 -5.22 16.48
N LYS A 136 30.21 -6.03 15.73
CA LYS A 136 29.45 -5.61 14.55
C LYS A 136 28.01 -6.12 14.64
N LYS A 137 27.06 -5.22 14.45
CA LYS A 137 25.63 -5.54 14.39
C LYS A 137 25.09 -5.14 13.02
N CYS A 138 24.51 -6.09 12.30
CA CYS A 138 23.77 -5.78 11.08
C CYS A 138 22.38 -5.26 11.45
N THR A 139 22.07 -4.00 11.12
CA THR A 139 20.79 -3.38 11.41
C THR A 139 19.83 -3.46 10.22
N GLU A 140 20.38 -3.48 9.00
CA GLU A 140 19.60 -3.56 7.77
C GLU A 140 20.29 -4.50 6.78
N GLN A 141 19.50 -5.31 6.08
CA GLN A 141 20.01 -6.16 5.02
C GLN A 141 19.87 -5.47 3.66
N ALA A 142 20.86 -5.69 2.80
CA ALA A 142 20.83 -5.14 1.45
C ALA A 142 19.80 -5.84 0.56
N HIS A 143 18.96 -5.06 -0.13
CA HIS A 143 17.97 -5.55 -1.10
C HIS A 143 18.18 -4.87 -2.45
N ASN A 144 17.87 -5.59 -3.53
CA ASN A 144 17.86 -4.99 -4.85
C ASN A 144 16.72 -3.96 -4.93
N GLY A 145 17.03 -2.80 -5.50
CA GLY A 145 16.01 -1.87 -5.96
C GLY A 145 15.34 -2.40 -7.24
N ALA A 146 14.10 -2.07 -7.46
CA ALA A 146 13.39 -2.41 -8.70
C ALA A 146 12.20 -1.46 -8.89
N ASP A 147 11.81 -1.27 -10.15
CA ASP A 147 10.55 -0.67 -10.50
C ASP A 147 9.48 -1.75 -10.68
N THR A 148 8.22 -1.40 -10.45
CA THR A 148 7.10 -2.30 -10.67
C THR A 148 5.95 -1.57 -11.34
N TYR A 149 5.14 -2.28 -12.11
CA TYR A 149 3.85 -1.76 -12.56
C TYR A 149 2.83 -2.88 -12.69
N PHE A 150 1.56 -2.52 -12.59
CA PHE A 150 0.43 -3.35 -12.97
C PHE A 150 -0.66 -2.48 -13.60
N ASP A 151 -1.46 -3.06 -14.47
CA ASP A 151 -2.59 -2.40 -15.09
C ASP A 151 -3.87 -2.79 -14.36
N TYR A 152 -4.72 -1.80 -14.16
CA TYR A 152 -6.01 -1.89 -13.49
C TYR A 152 -7.09 -1.41 -14.44
N THR A 153 -8.04 -2.28 -14.75
CA THR A 153 -9.11 -1.99 -15.70
C THR A 153 -10.47 -2.16 -15.04
N VAL A 154 -11.32 -1.16 -15.21
CA VAL A 154 -12.73 -1.19 -14.82
C VAL A 154 -13.58 -1.09 -16.07
N ILE A 155 -14.48 -2.05 -16.26
CA ILE A 155 -15.48 -2.04 -17.31
C ILE A 155 -16.81 -1.69 -16.64
N TYR A 156 -17.38 -0.59 -17.04
CA TYR A 156 -18.69 -0.14 -16.56
C TYR A 156 -19.80 -0.73 -17.40
N PRO A 157 -20.97 -1.08 -16.81
CA PRO A 157 -22.08 -1.66 -17.55
C PRO A 157 -22.64 -0.70 -18.60
N GLU A 158 -23.28 -1.24 -19.61
CA GLU A 158 -24.10 -0.49 -20.54
C GLU A 158 -25.28 0.17 -19.80
N GLY A 159 -25.49 1.47 -19.99
CA GLY A 159 -26.65 2.15 -19.38
C GLY A 159 -26.43 3.61 -19.04
N ALA A 160 -25.20 4.08 -18.85
CA ALA A 160 -24.89 5.50 -18.76
C ALA A 160 -24.47 6.09 -20.12
N THR A 161 -24.00 5.24 -21.03
CA THR A 161 -23.63 5.54 -22.42
C THR A 161 -23.92 4.30 -23.25
N SER A 162 -24.17 4.47 -24.57
CA SER A 162 -24.49 3.39 -25.51
C SER A 162 -23.35 2.40 -25.78
N THR A 163 -22.24 2.53 -25.06
CA THR A 163 -21.04 1.67 -25.19
C THR A 163 -20.46 1.45 -23.79
N PRO A 164 -20.04 0.22 -23.44
CA PRO A 164 -19.34 -0.03 -22.20
C PRO A 164 -18.14 0.90 -22.09
N LEU A 165 -18.03 1.61 -20.97
CA LEU A 165 -16.89 2.47 -20.69
C LEU A 165 -15.80 1.66 -20.02
N GLU A 166 -14.70 1.41 -20.73
CA GLU A 166 -13.49 0.83 -20.17
C GLU A 166 -12.52 1.92 -19.76
N LYS A 167 -12.04 1.85 -18.53
CA LYS A 167 -10.98 2.72 -18.01
C LYS A 167 -9.82 1.86 -17.52
N THR A 168 -8.68 2.02 -18.15
CA THR A 168 -7.43 1.37 -17.74
C THR A 168 -6.48 2.39 -17.14
N ARG A 169 -5.87 2.07 -16.01
CA ARG A 169 -4.84 2.86 -15.35
C ARG A 169 -3.66 1.97 -15.01
N ARG A 170 -2.46 2.47 -15.29
CA ARG A 170 -1.21 1.86 -14.85
C ARG A 170 -0.79 2.43 -13.51
N PHE A 171 -0.46 1.56 -12.58
CA PHE A 171 0.15 1.88 -11.29
C PHE A 171 1.62 1.48 -11.33
N SER A 172 2.49 2.37 -10.89
CA SER A 172 3.93 2.18 -10.76
C SER A 172 4.40 2.62 -9.39
#